data_80f71f7d0fdff0d1dcd6bcc3473602af
#
_entry.id   80f71f7d0fdff0d1dcd6bcc3473602af
#
_cell.length_a   1.000
_cell.length_b   1.000
_cell.length_c   1.000
_cell.angle_alpha   90.00
_cell.angle_beta   90.00
_cell.angle_gamma   90.00
#
_symmetry.space_group_name_H-M   'P 1'
#
loop_
_entity.id
_entity.type
_entity.pdbx_description
1 polymer ?
#
loop_
_entity_poly.entity_id
_entity_poly.type
_entity_poly.pdbx_seq_one_letter_code
_entity_poly.pdbx_strand_id
1 'polypeptide(L)'
;MDLKITKETVPAAECVYEGIQEQGVELDYILPDYYPDIFRIVRCEVTPVITGSSVSGDKLSYELRCDIRILYCGEGESVLRSVNQSQSFQKTVMLDSACTDPEVRLTPKTDHINFRAVNKRRLDLRGAVSVKILVTGEVPQEVVSDVSGMNMQLRRIPLRFAAGRTSVDKPLHISEETEISAAQPPVISIISCRCSLPECEKKMISGKLLAKGEADIELLYSYEKDGAGAVEPIRFSLPYSQIIDIDGIDDSYDCTVTPELVTCEIAPASGKNGENRVLRCEIELRLMCRAVKTASVMIGTDAYSTVYPCEVTFSEIHAEQPPTVYNEGFRHTARLAEGDSVPETVYAMWCAPKNINTRIGDDGRSVIISGMLTYSMAAKDSSGIITMPDKDETFEETISIGDDLSRSSVSAEISAKEVSYNISSDGILTAKADISAKISVLGSASTKAVTSVTVDDSVKKARDGDYAVKLYFGVPDEDVWNIAKRYSTSVSAIMEENELSGDRLENGGMLLIPIVI
;
A
#
# COMPACT_ATOMS: atom_id res chain seq x y z
N MET A 1 -13.86 48.71 16.71
CA MET A 1 -14.31 47.54 15.90
C MET A 1 -13.70 46.33 16.51
N ASP A 2 -14.51 45.35 16.88
CA ASP A 2 -14.02 44.15 17.56
C ASP A 2 -13.21 43.28 16.60
N LEU A 3 -12.19 42.63 17.12
CA LEU A 3 -11.39 41.63 16.40
C LEU A 3 -12.25 40.39 16.14
N LYS A 4 -12.39 40.00 14.89
CA LYS A 4 -13.06 38.77 14.51
C LYS A 4 -12.07 37.84 13.81
N ILE A 5 -11.90 36.64 14.33
CA ILE A 5 -11.02 35.61 13.82
C ILE A 5 -11.85 34.43 13.32
N THR A 6 -11.68 34.04 12.09
CA THR A 6 -12.25 32.82 11.52
C THR A 6 -11.19 31.76 11.47
N LYS A 7 -11.52 30.59 12.00
CA LYS A 7 -10.65 29.41 11.98
C LYS A 7 -11.24 28.32 11.09
N GLU A 8 -10.38 27.56 10.48
CA GLU A 8 -10.68 26.34 9.72
C GLU A 8 -9.89 25.19 10.26
N THR A 9 -10.36 23.97 10.01
CA THR A 9 -9.69 22.75 10.44
C THR A 9 -9.06 22.05 9.25
N VAL A 10 -7.77 21.71 9.36
CA VAL A 10 -7.02 20.91 8.39
C VAL A 10 -6.72 19.57 9.06
N PRO A 11 -7.23 18.44 8.54
CA PRO A 11 -6.87 17.13 9.06
C PRO A 11 -5.43 16.79 8.71
N ALA A 12 -4.69 16.22 9.65
CA ALA A 12 -3.38 15.62 9.44
C ALA A 12 -3.44 14.15 9.81
N ALA A 13 -2.78 13.31 9.03
CA ALA A 13 -2.57 11.95 9.46
C ALA A 13 -1.37 11.87 10.42
N GLU A 14 -1.57 11.24 11.53
CA GLU A 14 -0.53 10.97 12.52
C GLU A 14 -0.38 9.46 12.72
N CYS A 15 0.87 8.99 12.82
CA CYS A 15 1.15 7.62 13.16
C CYS A 15 0.81 7.40 14.64
N VAL A 16 -0.23 6.61 14.89
CA VAL A 16 -0.72 6.27 16.23
C VAL A 16 -0.02 5.05 16.78
N TYR A 17 0.42 4.16 15.91
CA TYR A 17 1.19 2.98 16.29
C TYR A 17 1.96 2.41 15.11
N GLU A 18 3.24 2.10 15.30
CA GLU A 18 4.02 1.28 14.38
C GLU A 18 4.78 0.22 15.16
N GLY A 19 4.66 -1.05 14.73
CA GLY A 19 5.33 -2.15 15.43
C GLY A 19 5.26 -3.47 14.67
N ILE A 20 5.95 -4.46 15.20
CA ILE A 20 5.95 -5.84 14.69
C ILE A 20 5.54 -6.78 15.81
N GLN A 21 4.57 -7.65 15.54
CA GLN A 21 4.14 -8.71 16.44
C GLN A 21 4.53 -10.07 15.88
N GLU A 22 5.22 -10.86 16.66
CA GLU A 22 5.62 -12.23 16.30
C GLU A 22 4.63 -13.24 16.85
N GLN A 23 4.38 -14.31 16.09
CA GLN A 23 3.59 -15.47 16.47
C GLN A 23 4.31 -16.76 16.12
N GLY A 24 4.59 -17.59 17.12
CA GLY A 24 5.06 -18.96 16.93
C GLY A 24 3.98 -19.83 16.29
N VAL A 25 4.37 -20.66 15.34
CA VAL A 25 3.52 -21.65 14.68
C VAL A 25 4.13 -23.02 14.96
N GLU A 26 3.37 -23.89 15.62
CA GLU A 26 3.80 -25.26 15.93
C GLU A 26 2.72 -26.24 15.47
N LEU A 27 3.09 -27.25 14.69
CA LEU A 27 2.18 -28.30 14.23
C LEU A 27 2.81 -29.67 14.47
N ASP A 28 2.14 -30.48 15.28
CA ASP A 28 2.40 -31.91 15.42
C ASP A 28 1.23 -32.66 14.77
N TYR A 29 1.47 -33.21 13.58
CA TYR A 29 0.42 -33.74 12.74
C TYR A 29 0.64 -35.22 12.44
N ILE A 30 -0.41 -36.01 12.65
CA ILE A 30 -0.45 -37.44 12.32
C ILE A 30 -1.29 -37.61 11.06
N LEU A 31 -0.71 -38.19 10.02
CA LEU A 31 -1.41 -38.49 8.78
C LEU A 31 -2.56 -39.47 9.01
N PRO A 32 -3.79 -39.14 8.57
CA PRO A 32 -4.91 -40.07 8.55
C PRO A 32 -4.63 -41.35 7.74
N ASP A 33 -5.26 -42.46 8.10
CA ASP A 33 -4.96 -43.79 7.52
C ASP A 33 -5.21 -43.92 6.01
N TYR A 34 -6.00 -43.04 5.43
CA TYR A 34 -6.27 -43.01 3.99
C TYR A 34 -5.16 -42.32 3.17
N TYR A 35 -4.16 -41.72 3.82
CA TYR A 35 -2.97 -41.21 3.17
C TYR A 35 -1.85 -42.25 3.17
N PRO A 36 -1.02 -42.35 2.10
CA PRO A 36 0.16 -43.21 2.09
C PRO A 36 1.21 -42.75 3.10
N ASP A 37 2.02 -43.67 3.58
CA ASP A 37 3.14 -43.38 4.46
C ASP A 37 4.14 -42.44 3.80
N ILE A 38 4.73 -41.53 4.57
CA ILE A 38 5.68 -40.54 4.08
C ILE A 38 6.99 -41.25 3.71
N PHE A 39 7.37 -41.16 2.45
CA PHE A 39 8.74 -41.50 2.00
C PHE A 39 9.65 -40.27 2.11
N ARG A 40 9.24 -39.12 1.58
CA ARG A 40 10.01 -37.89 1.59
C ARG A 40 9.10 -36.66 1.58
N ILE A 41 9.41 -35.67 2.43
CA ILE A 41 8.78 -34.35 2.35
C ILE A 41 9.49 -33.56 1.24
N VAL A 42 8.71 -33.01 0.32
CA VAL A 42 9.20 -32.20 -0.81
C VAL A 42 9.22 -30.74 -0.43
N ARG A 43 8.14 -30.24 0.20
CA ARG A 43 7.99 -28.84 0.57
C ARG A 43 7.04 -28.67 1.74
N CYS A 44 7.28 -27.67 2.55
CA CYS A 44 6.35 -27.20 3.55
C CYS A 44 6.27 -25.68 3.46
N GLU A 45 5.05 -25.14 3.41
CA GLU A 45 4.77 -23.72 3.31
C GLU A 45 3.83 -23.32 4.43
N VAL A 46 4.05 -22.13 5.00
CA VAL A 46 3.11 -21.47 5.92
C VAL A 46 2.79 -20.11 5.34
N THR A 47 1.51 -19.87 5.09
CA THR A 47 1.01 -18.60 4.54
C THR A 47 0.16 -17.92 5.60
N PRO A 48 0.66 -16.85 6.24
CA PRO A 48 -0.11 -16.09 7.20
C PRO A 48 -1.07 -15.14 6.47
N VAL A 49 -2.31 -15.08 6.94
CA VAL A 49 -3.39 -14.25 6.39
C VAL A 49 -4.12 -13.54 7.52
N ILE A 50 -4.43 -12.26 7.33
CA ILE A 50 -5.29 -11.49 8.25
C ILE A 50 -6.74 -11.70 7.82
N THR A 51 -7.54 -12.37 8.66
CA THR A 51 -8.96 -12.64 8.37
C THR A 51 -9.89 -11.54 8.84
N GLY A 52 -9.45 -10.74 9.83
CA GLY A 52 -10.23 -9.60 10.32
C GLY A 52 -9.41 -8.70 11.23
N SER A 53 -9.83 -7.44 11.33
CA SER A 53 -9.25 -6.48 12.27
C SER A 53 -10.31 -5.47 12.72
N SER A 54 -10.16 -4.94 13.92
CA SER A 54 -11.01 -3.89 14.46
C SER A 54 -10.25 -3.02 15.46
N VAL A 55 -10.56 -1.72 15.47
CA VAL A 55 -10.05 -0.78 16.46
C VAL A 55 -11.20 -0.34 17.36
N SER A 56 -10.98 -0.37 18.66
CA SER A 56 -11.93 0.10 19.66
C SER A 56 -11.19 0.88 20.74
N GLY A 57 -11.37 2.20 20.75
CA GLY A 57 -10.63 3.11 21.62
C GLY A 57 -9.12 3.08 21.31
N ASP A 58 -8.33 2.66 22.28
CA ASP A 58 -6.87 2.52 22.21
C ASP A 58 -6.42 1.07 21.92
N LYS A 59 -7.32 0.20 21.43
CA LYS A 59 -7.04 -1.22 21.20
C LYS A 59 -7.28 -1.61 19.76
N LEU A 60 -6.25 -2.16 19.12
CA LEU A 60 -6.34 -2.88 17.85
C LEU A 60 -6.44 -4.37 18.15
N SER A 61 -7.50 -5.01 17.69
CA SER A 61 -7.65 -6.47 17.70
C SER A 61 -7.64 -6.99 16.27
N TYR A 62 -6.92 -8.10 16.03
CA TYR A 62 -6.90 -8.74 14.72
C TYR A 62 -6.81 -10.26 14.84
N GLU A 63 -7.28 -10.93 13.82
CA GLU A 63 -7.20 -12.38 13.67
C GLU A 63 -6.20 -12.74 12.59
N LEU A 64 -5.21 -13.58 12.96
CA LEU A 64 -4.18 -14.11 12.10
C LEU A 64 -4.43 -15.60 11.88
N ARG A 65 -4.66 -16.01 10.65
CA ARG A 65 -4.72 -17.41 10.25
C ARG A 65 -3.42 -17.79 9.54
N CYS A 66 -2.86 -18.93 9.89
CA CYS A 66 -1.68 -19.51 9.24
C CYS A 66 -2.12 -20.78 8.50
N ASP A 67 -2.14 -20.71 7.17
CA ASP A 67 -2.44 -21.84 6.30
C ASP A 67 -1.16 -22.61 6.03
N ILE A 68 -1.12 -23.89 6.42
CA ILE A 68 0.04 -24.78 6.37
C ILE A 68 -0.19 -25.80 5.29
N ARG A 69 0.68 -25.85 4.28
CA ARG A 69 0.66 -26.84 3.20
C ARG A 69 1.91 -27.68 3.25
N ILE A 70 1.73 -29.01 3.27
CA ILE A 70 2.83 -29.98 3.28
C ILE A 70 2.71 -30.85 2.02
N LEU A 71 3.77 -30.84 1.22
CA LEU A 71 3.91 -31.66 0.02
C LEU A 71 4.90 -32.80 0.29
N TYR A 72 4.50 -34.03 -0.03
CA TYR A 72 5.34 -35.19 0.17
C TYR A 72 5.13 -36.26 -0.91
N CYS A 73 6.09 -37.16 -1.05
CA CYS A 73 5.98 -38.41 -1.80
C CYS A 73 5.62 -39.52 -0.83
N GLY A 74 4.61 -40.32 -1.19
CA GLY A 74 4.23 -41.53 -0.45
C GLY A 74 5.18 -42.69 -0.67
N GLU A 75 5.25 -43.62 0.30
CA GLU A 75 6.05 -44.86 0.15
C GLU A 75 5.41 -45.74 -0.94
N GLY A 76 6.24 -46.13 -1.92
CA GLY A 76 5.80 -46.95 -3.07
C GLY A 76 4.98 -46.18 -4.12
N GLU A 77 4.77 -44.87 -3.95
CA GLU A 77 4.11 -44.00 -4.91
C GLU A 77 5.11 -43.03 -5.56
N SER A 78 4.92 -42.78 -6.84
CA SER A 78 5.66 -41.71 -7.57
C SER A 78 4.85 -40.39 -7.64
N VAL A 79 3.64 -40.38 -7.10
CA VAL A 79 2.72 -39.25 -7.14
C VAL A 79 2.93 -38.35 -5.93
N LEU A 80 3.01 -37.02 -6.16
CA LEU A 80 3.01 -36.04 -5.08
C LEU A 80 1.64 -35.96 -4.40
N ARG A 81 1.65 -35.86 -3.09
CA ARG A 81 0.47 -35.64 -2.24
C ARG A 81 0.59 -34.32 -1.48
N SER A 82 -0.53 -33.71 -1.21
CA SER A 82 -0.61 -32.52 -0.37
C SER A 82 -1.49 -32.74 0.86
N VAL A 83 -1.09 -32.14 1.96
CA VAL A 83 -1.88 -32.05 3.19
C VAL A 83 -1.96 -30.58 3.57
N ASN A 84 -3.18 -30.11 3.84
CA ASN A 84 -3.44 -28.75 4.27
C ASN A 84 -3.93 -28.74 5.71
N GLN A 85 -3.41 -27.80 6.49
CA GLN A 85 -3.82 -27.52 7.87
C GLN A 85 -3.91 -26.02 8.05
N SER A 86 -4.66 -25.56 9.05
CA SER A 86 -4.73 -24.14 9.39
C SER A 86 -4.73 -23.95 10.90
N GLN A 87 -4.17 -22.83 11.36
CA GLN A 87 -4.20 -22.41 12.75
C GLN A 87 -4.59 -20.93 12.80
N SER A 88 -5.52 -20.58 13.70
CA SER A 88 -5.96 -19.20 13.90
C SER A 88 -5.52 -18.68 15.27
N PHE A 89 -5.09 -17.41 15.29
CA PHE A 89 -4.63 -16.71 16.48
C PHE A 89 -5.34 -15.36 16.58
N GLN A 90 -5.86 -15.04 17.76
CA GLN A 90 -6.37 -13.70 18.06
C GLN A 90 -5.29 -12.88 18.76
N LYS A 91 -5.08 -11.65 18.33
CA LYS A 91 -4.10 -10.72 18.85
C LYS A 91 -4.74 -9.40 19.22
N THR A 92 -4.24 -8.78 20.26
CA THR A 92 -4.63 -7.43 20.67
C THR A 92 -3.38 -6.61 20.96
N VAL A 93 -3.34 -5.41 20.42
CA VAL A 93 -2.24 -4.46 20.58
C VAL A 93 -2.80 -3.17 21.15
N MET A 94 -2.10 -2.59 22.12
CA MET A 94 -2.43 -1.27 22.66
C MET A 94 -1.81 -0.21 21.76
N LEU A 95 -2.61 0.75 21.34
CA LEU A 95 -2.18 1.91 20.59
C LEU A 95 -1.64 2.98 21.54
N ASP A 96 -0.76 3.83 21.03
CA ASP A 96 -0.16 4.90 21.84
C ASP A 96 -1.19 5.98 22.24
N SER A 97 -2.23 6.14 21.41
CA SER A 97 -3.37 7.00 21.70
C SER A 97 -4.65 6.49 21.02
N ALA A 98 -5.81 6.90 21.54
CA ALA A 98 -7.07 6.72 20.84
C ALA A 98 -7.15 7.70 19.66
N CYS A 99 -7.62 7.25 18.51
CA CYS A 99 -7.76 8.07 17.30
C CYS A 99 -9.14 7.94 16.70
N THR A 100 -9.51 8.97 15.92
CA THR A 100 -10.74 8.99 15.12
C THR A 100 -10.41 8.46 13.73
N ASP A 101 -11.32 7.66 13.16
CA ASP A 101 -11.20 7.08 11.82
C ASP A 101 -9.83 6.43 11.53
N PRO A 102 -9.43 5.42 12.34
CA PRO A 102 -8.13 4.79 12.20
C PRO A 102 -8.00 4.05 10.88
N GLU A 103 -6.94 4.32 10.14
CA GLU A 103 -6.51 3.48 9.03
C GLU A 103 -5.52 2.43 9.56
N VAL A 104 -5.86 1.16 9.43
CA VAL A 104 -5.05 0.02 9.89
C VAL A 104 -4.44 -0.69 8.70
N ARG A 105 -3.12 -0.86 8.71
CA ARG A 105 -2.40 -1.67 7.75
C ARG A 105 -1.68 -2.80 8.49
N LEU A 106 -2.06 -4.04 8.18
CA LEU A 106 -1.48 -5.26 8.73
C LEU A 106 -0.80 -6.02 7.60
N THR A 107 0.51 -6.22 7.72
CA THR A 107 1.30 -6.94 6.72
C THR A 107 1.90 -8.19 7.34
N PRO A 108 1.26 -9.37 7.16
CA PRO A 108 1.76 -10.62 7.69
C PRO A 108 2.91 -11.15 6.83
N LYS A 109 3.86 -11.84 7.46
CA LYS A 109 5.04 -12.42 6.82
C LYS A 109 5.47 -13.68 7.54
N THR A 110 5.88 -14.69 6.78
CA THR A 110 6.57 -15.87 7.32
C THR A 110 8.05 -15.56 7.51
N ASP A 111 8.56 -15.73 8.73
CA ASP A 111 9.96 -15.45 9.05
C ASP A 111 10.85 -16.67 8.82
N HIS A 112 10.48 -17.81 9.41
CA HIS A 112 11.19 -19.07 9.20
C HIS A 112 10.29 -20.26 9.49
N ILE A 113 10.61 -21.39 8.86
CA ILE A 113 9.92 -22.66 9.05
C ILE A 113 10.96 -23.77 9.10
N ASN A 114 10.88 -24.62 10.14
CA ASN A 114 11.60 -25.87 10.24
C ASN A 114 10.59 -27.01 10.29
N PHE A 115 10.78 -28.03 9.48
CA PHE A 115 9.88 -29.16 9.41
C PHE A 115 10.66 -30.48 9.27
N ARG A 116 10.08 -31.56 9.80
CA ARG A 116 10.66 -32.90 9.68
C ARG A 116 9.59 -33.97 9.78
N ALA A 117 9.83 -35.11 9.15
CA ALA A 117 9.10 -36.33 9.45
C ALA A 117 9.71 -36.98 10.71
N VAL A 118 8.92 -37.10 11.75
CA VAL A 118 9.32 -37.81 12.99
C VAL A 118 9.32 -39.32 12.74
N ASN A 119 8.35 -39.79 11.99
CA ASN A 119 8.25 -41.12 11.44
C ASN A 119 7.44 -41.09 10.15
N LYS A 120 7.12 -42.25 9.54
CA LYS A 120 6.40 -42.35 8.27
C LYS A 120 5.00 -41.73 8.29
N ARG A 121 4.43 -41.46 9.47
CA ARG A 121 3.06 -40.92 9.61
C ARG A 121 2.96 -39.67 10.47
N ARG A 122 4.06 -39.21 11.08
CA ARG A 122 4.05 -38.05 11.99
C ARG A 122 4.99 -36.97 11.51
N LEU A 123 4.46 -35.79 11.40
CA LEU A 123 5.14 -34.56 10.99
C LEU A 123 5.24 -33.60 12.18
N ASP A 124 6.39 -32.98 12.34
CA ASP A 124 6.66 -31.90 13.30
C ASP A 124 7.08 -30.65 12.51
N LEU A 125 6.35 -29.55 12.71
CA LEU A 125 6.66 -28.25 12.13
C LEU A 125 6.78 -27.23 13.24
N ARG A 126 7.80 -26.39 13.17
CA ARG A 126 8.02 -25.25 14.05
C ARG A 126 8.50 -24.07 13.23
N GLY A 127 7.91 -22.91 13.48
CA GLY A 127 8.27 -21.70 12.78
C GLY A 127 7.75 -20.46 13.50
N ALA A 128 7.96 -19.32 12.87
CA ALA A 128 7.42 -18.06 13.32
C ALA A 128 6.91 -17.26 12.12
N VAL A 129 5.86 -16.53 12.37
CA VAL A 129 5.29 -15.52 11.48
C VAL A 129 5.28 -14.19 12.20
N SER A 130 5.49 -13.09 11.49
CA SER A 130 5.39 -11.75 12.03
C SER A 130 4.33 -10.95 11.29
N VAL A 131 3.73 -10.01 11.99
CA VAL A 131 2.77 -9.04 11.43
C VAL A 131 3.33 -7.65 11.67
N LYS A 132 3.68 -6.94 10.60
CA LYS A 132 3.97 -5.51 10.68
C LYS A 132 2.64 -4.76 10.79
N ILE A 133 2.54 -3.89 11.79
CA ILE A 133 1.35 -3.13 12.13
C ILE A 133 1.67 -1.66 11.95
N LEU A 134 0.84 -0.96 11.18
CA LEU A 134 0.85 0.49 11.06
C LEU A 134 -0.57 0.98 11.26
N VAL A 135 -0.78 1.86 12.24
CA VAL A 135 -2.06 2.52 12.50
C VAL A 135 -1.85 4.02 12.39
N THR A 136 -2.63 4.64 11.52
CA THR A 136 -2.66 6.11 11.37
C THR A 136 -4.05 6.61 11.73
N GLY A 137 -4.12 7.77 12.37
CA GLY A 137 -5.37 8.43 12.75
C GLY A 137 -5.38 9.87 12.24
N GLU A 138 -6.55 10.49 12.17
CA GLU A 138 -6.67 11.90 11.83
C GLU A 138 -6.64 12.77 13.09
N VAL A 139 -5.78 13.79 13.09
CA VAL A 139 -5.70 14.82 14.12
C VAL A 139 -6.10 16.16 13.52
N PRO A 140 -7.10 16.86 14.10
CA PRO A 140 -7.51 18.17 13.61
C PRO A 140 -6.48 19.24 13.98
N GLN A 141 -6.03 20.00 12.99
CA GLN A 141 -5.17 21.18 13.14
C GLN A 141 -5.98 22.44 12.88
N GLU A 142 -6.15 23.30 13.87
CA GLU A 142 -6.82 24.58 13.71
C GLU A 142 -5.89 25.64 13.13
N VAL A 143 -6.35 26.31 12.08
CA VAL A 143 -5.63 27.40 11.40
C VAL A 143 -6.52 28.63 11.24
N VAL A 144 -5.95 29.81 11.30
CA VAL A 144 -6.66 31.06 11.02
C VAL A 144 -6.81 31.22 9.52
N SER A 145 -8.04 31.29 9.04
CA SER A 145 -8.38 31.46 7.63
C SER A 145 -8.72 32.91 7.28
N ASP A 146 -9.25 33.67 8.25
CA ASP A 146 -9.54 35.09 8.07
C ASP A 146 -9.45 35.86 9.39
N VAL A 147 -9.08 37.13 9.29
CA VAL A 147 -9.04 38.07 10.42
C VAL A 147 -9.59 39.40 9.95
N SER A 148 -10.56 39.94 10.67
CA SER A 148 -11.15 41.27 10.38
C SER A 148 -11.29 42.11 11.65
N GLY A 149 -11.34 43.42 11.48
CA GLY A 149 -11.35 44.39 12.58
C GLY A 149 -9.95 44.83 12.99
N MET A 150 -9.86 45.83 13.84
CA MET A 150 -8.62 46.40 14.42
C MET A 150 -7.48 46.66 13.42
N ASN A 151 -7.85 47.06 12.19
CA ASN A 151 -6.91 47.33 11.09
C ASN A 151 -5.94 46.19 10.81
N MET A 152 -6.41 44.95 10.96
CA MET A 152 -5.62 43.75 10.71
C MET A 152 -5.37 43.51 9.23
N GLN A 153 -4.15 43.08 8.92
CA GLN A 153 -3.75 42.57 7.63
C GLN A 153 -3.39 41.09 7.81
N LEU A 154 -3.89 40.23 6.92
CA LEU A 154 -3.61 38.79 6.93
C LEU A 154 -3.07 38.37 5.57
N ARG A 155 -1.88 37.76 5.55
CA ARG A 155 -1.35 37.10 4.37
C ARG A 155 -1.89 35.70 4.30
N ARG A 156 -2.48 35.32 3.16
CA ARG A 156 -3.11 34.02 2.96
C ARG A 156 -2.54 33.31 1.75
N ILE A 157 -2.46 31.99 1.86
CA ILE A 157 -2.16 31.08 0.75
C ILE A 157 -3.21 29.96 0.69
N PRO A 158 -3.49 29.42 -0.50
CA PRO A 158 -4.33 28.22 -0.61
C PRO A 158 -3.53 26.99 -0.17
N LEU A 159 -4.11 26.20 0.72
CA LEU A 159 -3.60 24.90 1.12
C LEU A 159 -4.56 23.82 0.60
N ARG A 160 -4.04 22.92 -0.23
CA ARG A 160 -4.76 21.73 -0.70
C ARG A 160 -4.43 20.55 0.19
N PHE A 161 -5.42 19.72 0.49
CA PHE A 161 -5.25 18.53 1.32
C PHE A 161 -6.28 17.46 0.99
N ALA A 162 -5.97 16.22 1.37
CA ALA A 162 -6.91 15.11 1.34
C ALA A 162 -7.92 15.26 2.48
N ALA A 163 -9.19 15.31 2.15
CA ALA A 163 -10.28 15.47 3.11
C ALA A 163 -11.37 14.42 2.92
N GLY A 164 -12.23 14.28 3.90
CA GLY A 164 -13.41 13.41 3.81
C GLY A 164 -13.03 11.96 3.55
N ARG A 165 -11.95 11.47 4.19
CA ARG A 165 -11.50 10.08 4.05
C ARG A 165 -12.58 9.15 4.57
N THR A 166 -12.89 8.13 3.81
CA THR A 166 -13.75 7.05 4.24
C THR A 166 -13.26 5.74 3.67
N SER A 167 -13.43 4.66 4.43
CA SER A 167 -13.03 3.33 4.01
C SER A 167 -14.11 2.31 4.33
N VAL A 168 -14.30 1.36 3.44
CA VAL A 168 -15.21 0.23 3.62
C VAL A 168 -14.54 -1.04 3.13
N ASP A 169 -14.53 -2.06 3.96
CA ASP A 169 -14.09 -3.40 3.61
C ASP A 169 -15.31 -4.27 3.30
N LYS A 170 -15.39 -4.77 2.07
CA LYS A 170 -16.50 -5.61 1.63
C LYS A 170 -16.02 -7.04 1.38
N PRO A 171 -16.50 -8.03 2.15
CA PRO A 171 -16.23 -9.43 1.85
C PRO A 171 -16.96 -9.85 0.58
N LEU A 172 -16.31 -10.68 -0.21
CA LEU A 172 -16.85 -11.27 -1.43
C LEU A 172 -16.47 -12.75 -1.46
N HIS A 173 -17.45 -13.61 -1.73
CA HIS A 173 -17.26 -15.04 -1.88
C HIS A 173 -17.56 -15.46 -3.31
N ILE A 174 -16.65 -16.23 -3.91
CA ILE A 174 -16.76 -16.82 -5.24
C ILE A 174 -16.81 -18.32 -5.05
N SER A 175 -17.92 -18.95 -5.45
CA SER A 175 -18.10 -20.40 -5.43
C SER A 175 -18.47 -20.87 -6.83
N GLU A 176 -17.54 -21.55 -7.48
CA GLU A 176 -17.67 -21.96 -8.89
C GLU A 176 -17.13 -23.38 -9.10
N GLU A 177 -17.71 -24.09 -10.07
CA GLU A 177 -17.21 -25.38 -10.54
C GLU A 177 -16.69 -25.23 -11.97
N THR A 178 -15.41 -25.57 -12.17
CA THR A 178 -14.74 -25.50 -13.47
C THR A 178 -14.34 -26.90 -13.91
N GLU A 179 -14.74 -27.32 -15.12
CA GLU A 179 -14.34 -28.61 -15.69
C GLU A 179 -13.02 -28.45 -16.48
N ILE A 180 -12.03 -29.29 -16.16
CA ILE A 180 -10.76 -29.32 -16.92
C ILE A 180 -10.98 -29.96 -18.29
N SER A 181 -10.17 -29.53 -19.29
CA SER A 181 -10.27 -30.04 -20.64
C SER A 181 -10.17 -31.57 -20.71
N ALA A 182 -10.93 -32.20 -21.60
CA ALA A 182 -10.83 -33.64 -21.84
C ALA A 182 -9.43 -34.10 -22.30
N ALA A 183 -8.61 -33.19 -22.84
CA ALA A 183 -7.22 -33.48 -23.21
C ALA A 183 -6.27 -33.54 -22.01
N GLN A 184 -6.66 -33.00 -20.87
CA GLN A 184 -5.87 -33.01 -19.64
C GLN A 184 -6.20 -34.27 -18.82
N PRO A 185 -5.22 -34.84 -18.08
CA PRO A 185 -5.44 -36.03 -17.25
C PRO A 185 -6.28 -35.71 -16.01
N PRO A 186 -7.00 -36.71 -15.43
CA PRO A 186 -7.75 -36.53 -14.18
C PRO A 186 -6.85 -36.15 -13.00
N VAL A 187 -7.37 -35.31 -12.10
CA VAL A 187 -6.66 -34.80 -10.94
C VAL A 187 -6.59 -35.86 -9.83
N ILE A 188 -5.39 -36.15 -9.32
CA ILE A 188 -5.20 -36.95 -8.11
C ILE A 188 -5.09 -36.06 -6.88
N SER A 189 -4.23 -35.04 -6.94
CA SER A 189 -3.99 -34.12 -5.82
C SER A 189 -3.58 -32.74 -6.33
N ILE A 190 -4.07 -31.70 -5.68
CA ILE A 190 -3.63 -30.33 -5.92
C ILE A 190 -2.29 -30.12 -5.21
N ILE A 191 -1.26 -29.79 -5.97
CA ILE A 191 0.10 -29.61 -5.46
C ILE A 191 0.34 -28.16 -5.06
N SER A 192 -0.05 -27.23 -5.91
CA SER A 192 0.07 -25.80 -5.65
C SER A 192 -1.13 -25.09 -6.24
N CYS A 193 -1.65 -24.12 -5.51
CA CYS A 193 -2.70 -23.21 -5.96
C CYS A 193 -2.24 -21.80 -5.66
N ARG A 194 -2.19 -20.94 -6.66
CA ARG A 194 -1.96 -19.52 -6.52
C ARG A 194 -3.11 -18.77 -7.14
N CYS A 195 -3.59 -17.79 -6.40
CA CYS A 195 -4.59 -16.86 -6.85
C CYS A 195 -3.95 -15.47 -6.88
N SER A 196 -3.92 -14.84 -8.03
CA SER A 196 -3.53 -13.45 -8.19
C SER A 196 -4.76 -12.61 -8.53
N LEU A 197 -4.78 -11.40 -8.00
CA LEU A 197 -5.88 -10.46 -8.16
C LEU A 197 -5.34 -9.25 -8.93
N PRO A 198 -5.51 -9.19 -10.24
CA PRO A 198 -5.21 -8.00 -11.03
C PRO A 198 -5.99 -6.79 -10.54
N GLU A 199 -5.58 -5.61 -10.99
CA GLU A 199 -6.29 -4.38 -10.69
C GLU A 199 -7.74 -4.48 -11.16
N CYS A 200 -8.71 -4.18 -10.27
CA CYS A 200 -10.12 -4.25 -10.60
C CYS A 200 -10.61 -2.95 -11.25
N GLU A 201 -11.52 -3.08 -12.20
CA GLU A 201 -12.24 -1.96 -12.77
C GLU A 201 -13.19 -1.37 -11.73
N LYS A 202 -13.22 -0.04 -11.63
CA LYS A 202 -14.11 0.69 -10.73
C LYS A 202 -14.99 1.67 -11.50
N LYS A 203 -16.25 1.77 -11.07
CA LYS A 203 -17.20 2.74 -11.63
C LYS A 203 -18.15 3.26 -10.57
N MET A 204 -18.23 4.57 -10.44
CA MET A 204 -19.25 5.22 -9.61
C MET A 204 -20.60 5.18 -10.33
N ILE A 205 -21.64 4.73 -9.65
CA ILE A 205 -23.01 4.64 -10.17
C ILE A 205 -23.97 5.11 -9.06
N SER A 206 -24.53 6.29 -9.21
CA SER A 206 -25.55 6.83 -8.29
C SER A 206 -25.15 6.76 -6.79
N GLY A 207 -23.93 7.15 -6.45
CA GLY A 207 -23.42 7.15 -5.08
C GLY A 207 -22.99 5.77 -4.54
N LYS A 208 -22.92 4.77 -5.43
CA LYS A 208 -22.40 3.42 -5.11
C LYS A 208 -21.20 3.11 -5.99
N LEU A 209 -20.25 2.37 -5.47
CA LEU A 209 -19.08 1.94 -6.21
C LEU A 209 -19.27 0.52 -6.74
N LEU A 210 -19.25 0.37 -8.06
CA LEU A 210 -19.19 -0.94 -8.71
C LEU A 210 -17.72 -1.33 -8.90
N ALA A 211 -17.31 -2.46 -8.33
CA ALA A 211 -16.01 -3.07 -8.56
C ALA A 211 -16.17 -4.35 -9.39
N LYS A 212 -15.35 -4.51 -10.43
CA LYS A 212 -15.30 -5.71 -11.28
C LYS A 212 -13.86 -6.13 -11.48
N GLY A 213 -13.60 -7.42 -11.45
CA GLY A 213 -12.27 -7.96 -11.66
C GLY A 213 -12.32 -9.45 -11.95
N GLU A 214 -11.14 -10.03 -12.01
CA GLU A 214 -10.92 -11.45 -12.21
C GLU A 214 -9.97 -11.97 -11.13
N ALA A 215 -10.21 -13.19 -10.68
CA ALA A 215 -9.28 -13.94 -9.85
C ALA A 215 -8.55 -14.93 -10.77
N ASP A 216 -7.27 -14.67 -11.02
CA ASP A 216 -6.43 -15.49 -11.88
C ASP A 216 -5.84 -16.64 -11.09
N ILE A 217 -6.17 -17.86 -11.47
CA ILE A 217 -5.79 -19.09 -10.81
C ILE A 217 -4.69 -19.78 -11.60
N GLU A 218 -3.57 -20.01 -10.93
CA GLU A 218 -2.54 -20.93 -11.39
C GLU A 218 -2.52 -22.17 -10.51
N LEU A 219 -2.86 -23.30 -11.09
CA LEU A 219 -2.95 -24.57 -10.40
C LEU A 219 -1.90 -25.54 -10.94
N LEU A 220 -1.18 -26.21 -10.05
CA LEU A 220 -0.37 -27.38 -10.37
C LEU A 220 -0.97 -28.58 -9.68
N TYR A 221 -1.28 -29.63 -10.44
CA TYR A 221 -1.84 -30.86 -9.89
C TYR A 221 -1.05 -32.10 -10.31
N SER A 222 -1.14 -33.15 -9.48
CA SER A 222 -0.54 -34.45 -9.80
C SER A 222 -1.56 -35.36 -10.47
N TYR A 223 -1.03 -36.19 -11.37
CA TYR A 223 -1.76 -37.26 -12.06
C TYR A 223 -0.85 -38.47 -12.27
N GLU A 224 -1.40 -39.59 -12.68
CA GLU A 224 -0.67 -40.80 -13.03
C GLU A 224 -0.61 -40.99 -14.54
N LYS A 225 0.56 -41.26 -15.06
CA LYS A 225 0.80 -41.58 -16.46
C LYS A 225 1.71 -42.79 -16.56
N ASP A 226 1.21 -43.85 -17.21
CA ASP A 226 1.97 -45.12 -17.43
C ASP A 226 2.57 -45.70 -16.14
N GLY A 227 1.83 -45.60 -15.00
CA GLY A 227 2.29 -46.06 -13.70
C GLY A 227 3.31 -45.18 -13.00
N ALA A 228 3.59 -44.00 -13.56
CA ALA A 228 4.47 -42.99 -12.97
C ALA A 228 3.73 -41.70 -12.63
N GLY A 229 4.12 -41.07 -11.51
CA GLY A 229 3.57 -39.76 -11.12
C GLY A 229 4.10 -38.67 -12.06
N ALA A 230 3.18 -37.78 -12.44
CA ALA A 230 3.47 -36.59 -13.21
C ALA A 230 2.69 -35.38 -12.66
N VAL A 231 3.05 -34.18 -13.07
CA VAL A 231 2.37 -32.95 -12.71
C VAL A 231 2.01 -32.14 -13.94
N GLU A 232 0.86 -31.46 -13.88
CA GLU A 232 0.34 -30.65 -14.98
C GLU A 232 -0.07 -29.28 -14.45
N PRO A 233 0.34 -28.17 -15.11
CA PRO A 233 -0.14 -26.84 -14.80
C PRO A 233 -1.46 -26.53 -15.49
N ILE A 234 -2.37 -25.83 -14.80
CA ILE A 234 -3.61 -25.26 -15.36
C ILE A 234 -3.67 -23.79 -14.99
N ARG A 235 -4.17 -22.96 -15.90
CA ARG A 235 -4.49 -21.54 -15.67
C ARG A 235 -5.91 -21.26 -16.12
N PHE A 236 -6.66 -20.56 -15.29
CA PHE A 236 -8.00 -20.06 -15.62
C PHE A 236 -8.33 -18.86 -14.75
N SER A 237 -9.32 -18.05 -15.16
CA SER A 237 -9.74 -16.87 -14.44
C SER A 237 -11.20 -17.00 -14.03
N LEU A 238 -11.55 -16.52 -12.84
CA LEU A 238 -12.90 -16.46 -12.31
C LEU A 238 -13.33 -15.00 -12.18
N PRO A 239 -14.34 -14.54 -12.94
CA PRO A 239 -14.78 -13.15 -12.88
C PRO A 239 -15.58 -12.89 -11.59
N TYR A 240 -15.43 -11.69 -11.04
CA TYR A 240 -16.26 -11.22 -9.94
C TYR A 240 -16.78 -9.80 -10.17
N SER A 241 -17.90 -9.50 -9.53
CA SER A 241 -18.50 -8.17 -9.59
C SER A 241 -19.24 -7.90 -8.27
N GLN A 242 -18.96 -6.73 -7.66
CA GLN A 242 -19.55 -6.33 -6.40
C GLN A 242 -19.95 -4.86 -6.40
N ILE A 243 -21.15 -4.58 -5.91
CA ILE A 243 -21.60 -3.22 -5.60
C ILE A 243 -21.26 -2.95 -4.13
N ILE A 244 -20.63 -1.82 -3.88
CA ILE A 244 -20.16 -1.39 -2.58
C ILE A 244 -20.86 -0.08 -2.25
N ASP A 245 -21.60 -0.11 -1.15
CA ASP A 245 -22.22 1.09 -0.59
C ASP A 245 -21.20 1.78 0.33
N ILE A 246 -20.92 3.04 0.06
CA ILE A 246 -20.07 3.88 0.89
C ILE A 246 -20.87 5.14 1.21
N ASP A 247 -21.17 5.36 2.46
CA ASP A 247 -21.98 6.47 2.89
C ASP A 247 -21.30 7.83 2.64
N GLY A 248 -22.07 8.78 2.10
CA GLY A 248 -21.63 10.18 1.95
C GLY A 248 -20.66 10.46 0.80
N ILE A 249 -20.42 9.50 -0.12
CA ILE A 249 -19.59 9.75 -1.31
C ILE A 249 -20.42 10.29 -2.49
N ASP A 250 -19.78 11.12 -3.28
CA ASP A 250 -20.29 11.67 -4.55
C ASP A 250 -19.18 11.65 -5.62
N ASP A 251 -19.47 12.22 -6.79
CA ASP A 251 -18.54 12.26 -7.93
C ASP A 251 -17.27 13.11 -7.68
N SER A 252 -17.19 13.82 -6.55
CA SER A 252 -16.00 14.59 -6.15
C SER A 252 -14.95 13.75 -5.43
N TYR A 253 -15.30 12.50 -5.07
CA TYR A 253 -14.38 11.58 -4.42
C TYR A 253 -13.57 10.77 -5.43
N ASP A 254 -12.26 10.69 -5.19
CA ASP A 254 -11.42 9.70 -5.83
C ASP A 254 -11.47 8.42 -4.98
N CYS A 255 -11.96 7.35 -5.62
CA CYS A 255 -12.13 6.06 -4.96
C CYS A 255 -11.06 5.09 -5.44
N THR A 256 -10.45 4.34 -4.55
CA THR A 256 -9.59 3.19 -4.86
C THR A 256 -10.22 1.92 -4.33
N VAL A 257 -10.10 0.84 -5.09
CA VAL A 257 -10.50 -0.51 -4.68
C VAL A 257 -9.28 -1.42 -4.80
N THR A 258 -8.90 -2.01 -3.70
CA THR A 258 -7.82 -3.01 -3.65
C THR A 258 -8.41 -4.34 -3.25
N PRO A 259 -8.47 -5.33 -4.16
CA PRO A 259 -8.87 -6.67 -3.81
C PRO A 259 -7.74 -7.36 -3.03
N GLU A 260 -8.09 -8.03 -1.94
CA GLU A 260 -7.18 -8.81 -1.11
C GLU A 260 -7.70 -10.24 -1.01
N LEU A 261 -6.81 -11.21 -1.22
CA LEU A 261 -7.13 -12.63 -1.09
C LEU A 261 -7.17 -13.02 0.38
N VAL A 262 -8.29 -13.56 0.84
CA VAL A 262 -8.45 -14.13 2.18
C VAL A 262 -8.26 -15.64 2.14
N THR A 263 -8.98 -16.36 1.24
CA THR A 263 -8.77 -17.78 1.01
C THR A 263 -8.89 -18.11 -0.47
N CYS A 264 -8.19 -19.18 -0.88
CA CYS A 264 -8.37 -19.82 -2.18
C CYS A 264 -8.28 -21.34 -1.98
N GLU A 265 -9.42 -21.97 -1.90
CA GLU A 265 -9.54 -23.42 -1.74
C GLU A 265 -10.04 -24.04 -3.04
N ILE A 266 -9.23 -24.91 -3.62
CA ILE A 266 -9.60 -25.64 -4.82
C ILE A 266 -9.48 -27.12 -4.53
N ALA A 267 -10.56 -27.83 -4.74
CA ALA A 267 -10.65 -29.28 -4.50
C ALA A 267 -11.11 -30.01 -5.77
N PRO A 268 -10.50 -31.16 -6.09
CA PRO A 268 -11.00 -32.00 -7.16
C PRO A 268 -12.32 -32.64 -6.78
N ALA A 269 -13.23 -32.67 -7.73
CA ALA A 269 -14.54 -33.33 -7.59
C ALA A 269 -14.76 -34.28 -8.76
N SER A 270 -15.53 -35.33 -8.53
CA SER A 270 -15.85 -36.29 -9.56
C SER A 270 -16.85 -35.70 -10.57
N GLY A 271 -16.51 -35.73 -11.82
CA GLY A 271 -17.40 -35.40 -12.92
C GLY A 271 -18.43 -36.49 -13.20
N LYS A 272 -19.23 -36.28 -14.24
CA LYS A 272 -20.32 -37.21 -14.65
C LYS A 272 -19.85 -38.63 -14.95
N ASN A 273 -18.60 -38.82 -15.29
CA ASN A 273 -17.98 -40.12 -15.63
C ASN A 273 -17.26 -40.78 -14.44
N GLY A 274 -17.35 -40.21 -13.22
CA GLY A 274 -16.66 -40.72 -12.03
C GLY A 274 -15.17 -40.36 -11.97
N GLU A 275 -14.62 -39.67 -12.96
CA GLU A 275 -13.25 -39.15 -12.94
C GLU A 275 -13.18 -37.76 -12.27
N ASN A 276 -12.09 -37.47 -11.58
CA ASN A 276 -11.85 -36.17 -10.93
C ASN A 276 -11.42 -35.12 -11.99
N ARG A 277 -12.39 -34.61 -12.73
CA ARG A 277 -12.23 -33.61 -13.79
C ARG A 277 -12.90 -32.28 -13.48
N VAL A 278 -13.61 -32.20 -12.37
CA VAL A 278 -14.23 -30.97 -11.90
C VAL A 278 -13.37 -30.38 -10.80
N LEU A 279 -13.11 -29.09 -10.87
CA LEU A 279 -12.46 -28.30 -9.82
C LEU A 279 -13.54 -27.47 -9.14
N ARG A 280 -13.77 -27.72 -7.86
CA ARG A 280 -14.60 -26.85 -7.02
C ARG A 280 -13.71 -25.75 -6.46
N CYS A 281 -14.05 -24.52 -6.78
CA CYS A 281 -13.29 -23.32 -6.40
C CYS A 281 -14.09 -22.53 -5.36
N GLU A 282 -13.55 -22.38 -4.16
CA GLU A 282 -14.09 -21.56 -3.09
C GLU A 282 -13.06 -20.47 -2.77
N ILE A 283 -13.37 -19.22 -3.14
CA ILE A 283 -12.44 -18.10 -2.98
C ILE A 283 -13.12 -17.02 -2.16
N GLU A 284 -12.47 -16.60 -1.09
CA GLU A 284 -12.90 -15.45 -0.29
C GLU A 284 -11.96 -14.28 -0.57
N LEU A 285 -12.55 -13.18 -0.95
CA LEU A 285 -11.87 -11.90 -1.18
C LEU A 285 -12.37 -10.86 -0.19
N ARG A 286 -11.53 -9.90 0.11
CA ARG A 286 -11.90 -8.66 0.78
C ARG A 286 -11.60 -7.50 -0.17
N LEU A 287 -12.64 -6.75 -0.56
CA LEU A 287 -12.50 -5.55 -1.37
C LEU A 287 -12.33 -4.36 -0.43
N MET A 288 -11.11 -3.88 -0.31
CA MET A 288 -10.79 -2.69 0.48
C MET A 288 -11.04 -1.45 -0.36
N CYS A 289 -12.08 -0.71 -0.02
CA CYS A 289 -12.45 0.52 -0.70
C CYS A 289 -12.04 1.72 0.12
N ARG A 290 -11.34 2.65 -0.49
CA ARG A 290 -10.96 3.92 0.09
C ARG A 290 -11.41 5.03 -0.81
N ALA A 291 -12.07 6.01 -0.22
CA ALA A 291 -12.51 7.21 -0.91
C ALA A 291 -11.92 8.44 -0.21
N VAL A 292 -11.43 9.37 -1.00
CA VAL A 292 -10.84 10.62 -0.55
C VAL A 292 -11.23 11.73 -1.51
N LYS A 293 -11.48 12.94 -1.00
CA LYS A 293 -11.65 14.09 -1.86
C LYS A 293 -10.59 15.15 -1.59
N THR A 294 -10.25 15.90 -2.61
CA THR A 294 -9.36 17.06 -2.47
C THR A 294 -10.18 18.26 -1.97
N ALA A 295 -9.76 18.83 -0.86
CA ALA A 295 -10.26 20.11 -0.37
C ALA A 295 -9.17 21.18 -0.46
N SER A 296 -9.60 22.44 -0.43
CA SER A 296 -8.70 23.58 -0.38
C SER A 296 -9.25 24.60 0.60
N VAL A 297 -8.38 25.11 1.45
CA VAL A 297 -8.71 26.17 2.41
C VAL A 297 -7.68 27.29 2.28
N MET A 298 -8.11 28.54 2.49
CA MET A 298 -7.18 29.67 2.61
C MET A 298 -6.65 29.72 4.04
N ILE A 299 -5.34 29.62 4.22
CA ILE A 299 -4.70 29.68 5.53
C ILE A 299 -3.89 30.96 5.69
N GLY A 300 -3.93 31.56 6.87
CA GLY A 300 -3.07 32.68 7.24
C GLY A 300 -1.63 32.23 7.45
N THR A 301 -0.69 32.85 6.79
CA THR A 301 0.76 32.59 6.93
C THR A 301 1.49 33.68 7.68
N ASP A 302 0.93 34.90 7.76
CA ASP A 302 1.41 36.00 8.57
C ASP A 302 0.29 37.01 8.81
N ALA A 303 0.37 37.77 9.90
CA ALA A 303 -0.60 38.81 10.23
C ALA A 303 0.07 39.96 10.96
N TYR A 304 -0.50 41.16 10.79
CA TYR A 304 -0.14 42.35 11.58
C TYR A 304 -1.30 43.34 11.57
N SER A 305 -1.34 44.21 12.57
CA SER A 305 -2.23 45.37 12.54
C SER A 305 -1.46 46.62 12.11
N THR A 306 -2.09 47.48 11.32
CA THR A 306 -1.47 48.76 10.93
C THR A 306 -1.52 49.78 12.07
N VAL A 307 -2.36 49.57 13.10
CA VAL A 307 -2.59 50.57 14.17
C VAL A 307 -2.15 50.07 15.54
N TYR A 308 -2.35 48.78 15.84
CA TYR A 308 -2.15 48.24 17.17
C TYR A 308 -0.99 47.24 17.26
N PRO A 309 -0.32 47.16 18.40
CA PRO A 309 0.56 46.01 18.64
C PRO A 309 -0.25 44.72 18.58
N CYS A 310 0.28 43.69 17.95
CA CYS A 310 -0.34 42.38 17.89
C CYS A 310 0.71 41.29 18.04
N GLU A 311 0.33 40.20 18.67
CA GLU A 311 1.09 38.98 18.77
C GLU A 311 0.45 37.91 17.90
N VAL A 312 1.28 37.20 17.13
CA VAL A 312 0.84 36.16 16.20
C VAL A 312 1.53 34.86 16.56
N THR A 313 0.73 33.86 16.86
CA THR A 313 1.22 32.50 17.14
C THR A 313 1.17 31.68 15.87
N PHE A 314 2.23 30.88 15.66
CA PHE A 314 2.38 30.03 14.48
C PHE A 314 2.56 28.59 14.91
N SER A 315 2.07 27.68 14.07
CA SER A 315 2.40 26.25 14.13
C SER A 315 2.78 25.77 12.74
N GLU A 316 3.58 24.74 12.67
CA GLU A 316 3.80 23.99 11.43
C GLU A 316 2.60 23.08 11.21
N ILE A 317 1.94 23.23 10.07
CA ILE A 317 0.75 22.48 9.69
C ILE A 317 1.16 21.48 8.62
N HIS A 318 0.79 20.24 8.86
CA HIS A 318 1.01 19.15 7.91
C HIS A 318 -0.29 18.83 7.19
N ALA A 319 -0.24 18.84 5.86
CA ALA A 319 -1.38 18.53 5.00
C ALA A 319 -1.00 17.42 4.03
N GLU A 320 -1.65 16.29 4.16
CA GLU A 320 -1.45 15.20 3.19
C GLU A 320 -2.17 15.51 1.89
N GLN A 321 -1.50 15.22 0.79
CA GLN A 321 -2.09 15.25 -0.54
C GLN A 321 -2.79 13.91 -0.84
N PRO A 322 -3.79 13.88 -1.74
CA PRO A 322 -4.29 12.62 -2.25
C PRO A 322 -3.14 11.78 -2.83
N PRO A 323 -3.12 10.45 -2.61
CA PRO A 323 -2.06 9.60 -3.13
C PRO A 323 -2.06 9.59 -4.66
N THR A 324 -0.88 9.74 -5.25
CA THR A 324 -0.67 9.52 -6.69
C THR A 324 -0.11 8.13 -6.90
N VAL A 325 -0.68 7.38 -7.85
CA VAL A 325 -0.27 6.00 -8.14
C VAL A 325 0.36 5.94 -9.52
N TYR A 326 1.55 5.33 -9.61
CA TYR A 326 2.28 5.05 -10.84
C TYR A 326 2.36 3.54 -11.03
N ASN A 327 2.00 3.07 -12.21
CA ASN A 327 2.07 1.65 -12.59
C ASN A 327 3.22 1.49 -13.57
N GLU A 328 4.30 0.88 -13.10
CA GLU A 328 5.53 0.68 -13.84
C GLU A 328 5.86 -0.81 -13.92
N GLY A 329 6.81 -1.15 -14.77
CA GLY A 329 7.24 -2.54 -14.91
C GLY A 329 8.71 -2.63 -15.29
N PHE A 330 9.33 -3.70 -14.82
CA PHE A 330 10.70 -4.04 -15.19
C PHE A 330 10.86 -5.54 -15.41
N ARG A 331 11.93 -5.92 -16.08
CA ARG A 331 12.26 -7.33 -16.32
C ARG A 331 13.49 -7.73 -15.54
N HIS A 332 13.35 -8.82 -14.77
CA HIS A 332 14.47 -9.41 -14.06
C HIS A 332 14.87 -10.75 -14.71
N THR A 333 16.17 -10.98 -14.82
CA THR A 333 16.73 -12.22 -15.38
C THR A 333 17.65 -12.86 -14.35
N ALA A 334 17.43 -14.15 -14.07
CA ALA A 334 18.18 -14.91 -13.08
C ALA A 334 18.76 -16.19 -13.69
N ARG A 335 19.98 -16.53 -13.29
CA ARG A 335 20.61 -17.82 -13.58
C ARG A 335 20.33 -18.77 -12.42
N LEU A 336 19.48 -19.78 -12.65
CA LEU A 336 18.95 -20.62 -11.57
C LEU A 336 19.77 -21.88 -11.33
N ALA A 337 20.25 -22.53 -12.38
CA ALA A 337 21.03 -23.76 -12.28
C ALA A 337 22.01 -23.89 -13.44
N GLU A 338 23.03 -24.73 -13.26
CA GLU A 338 24.09 -25.00 -14.25
C GLU A 338 24.58 -26.44 -14.16
N GLY A 339 24.91 -27.03 -15.31
CA GLY A 339 25.46 -28.38 -15.41
C GLY A 339 24.57 -29.45 -14.80
N ASP A 340 25.09 -30.29 -13.94
CA ASP A 340 24.38 -31.42 -13.33
C ASP A 340 23.23 -30.99 -12.40
N SER A 341 23.15 -29.72 -12.02
CA SER A 341 22.05 -29.16 -11.21
C SER A 341 20.83 -28.76 -12.03
N VAL A 342 20.92 -28.78 -13.36
CA VAL A 342 19.79 -28.48 -14.25
C VAL A 342 18.82 -29.66 -14.26
N PRO A 343 17.52 -29.44 -13.95
CA PRO A 343 16.55 -30.51 -13.95
C PRO A 343 16.31 -31.07 -15.36
N GLU A 344 15.94 -32.34 -15.44
CA GLU A 344 15.59 -33.01 -16.70
C GLU A 344 14.33 -32.38 -17.33
N THR A 345 13.36 -32.03 -16.48
CA THR A 345 12.09 -31.43 -16.90
C THR A 345 11.66 -30.37 -15.90
N VAL A 346 11.28 -29.19 -16.36
CA VAL A 346 10.62 -28.15 -15.58
C VAL A 346 9.14 -28.14 -15.94
N TYR A 347 8.28 -28.45 -14.99
CA TYR A 347 6.83 -28.49 -15.18
C TYR A 347 6.19 -27.12 -15.02
N ALA A 348 6.62 -26.37 -14.03
CA ALA A 348 6.14 -25.02 -13.75
C ALA A 348 7.22 -24.21 -13.07
N MET A 349 7.20 -22.89 -13.32
CA MET A 349 8.11 -21.93 -12.68
C MET A 349 7.33 -20.69 -12.30
N TRP A 350 7.66 -20.10 -11.15
CA TRP A 350 7.07 -18.86 -10.67
C TRP A 350 8.08 -18.03 -9.91
N CYS A 351 7.74 -16.76 -9.72
CA CYS A 351 8.55 -15.79 -8.99
C CYS A 351 7.69 -15.09 -7.96
N ALA A 352 8.22 -14.94 -6.76
CA ALA A 352 7.55 -14.21 -5.68
C ALA A 352 8.50 -13.17 -5.08
N PRO A 353 8.08 -11.90 -4.97
CA PRO A 353 8.86 -10.86 -4.31
C PRO A 353 8.84 -11.05 -2.79
N LYS A 354 9.98 -10.78 -2.14
CA LYS A 354 10.15 -10.81 -0.69
C LYS A 354 10.98 -9.62 -0.22
N ASN A 355 10.72 -9.17 1.02
CA ASN A 355 11.51 -8.14 1.70
C ASN A 355 11.68 -6.86 0.86
N ILE A 356 10.59 -6.37 0.29
CA ILE A 356 10.59 -5.17 -0.55
C ILE A 356 10.83 -3.93 0.31
N ASN A 357 11.82 -3.15 -0.07
CA ASN A 357 12.11 -1.83 0.47
C ASN A 357 11.98 -0.79 -0.63
N THR A 358 11.44 0.36 -0.25
CA THR A 358 11.22 1.48 -1.17
C THR A 358 11.85 2.74 -0.56
N ARG A 359 12.62 3.47 -1.34
CA ARG A 359 13.20 4.75 -0.94
C ARG A 359 13.21 5.74 -2.10
N ILE A 360 13.24 7.02 -1.77
CA ILE A 360 13.42 8.07 -2.77
C ILE A 360 14.89 8.10 -3.18
N GLY A 361 15.16 8.25 -4.47
CA GLY A 361 16.51 8.41 -5.00
C GLY A 361 17.13 9.75 -4.61
N ASP A 362 18.46 9.83 -4.68
CA ASP A 362 19.22 11.04 -4.31
C ASP A 362 18.91 12.25 -5.22
N ASP A 363 18.35 12.03 -6.39
CA ASP A 363 17.87 13.04 -7.32
C ASP A 363 16.53 13.69 -6.89
N GLY A 364 15.85 13.11 -5.87
CA GLY A 364 14.53 13.55 -5.40
C GLY A 364 13.40 13.34 -6.41
N ARG A 365 13.63 12.61 -7.52
CA ARG A 365 12.68 12.41 -8.63
C ARG A 365 12.51 10.97 -9.08
N SER A 366 13.25 10.08 -8.48
CA SER A 366 13.16 8.64 -8.72
C SER A 366 12.80 7.89 -7.46
N VAL A 367 12.26 6.70 -7.65
CA VAL A 367 11.98 5.73 -6.58
C VAL A 367 12.89 4.54 -6.80
N ILE A 368 13.64 4.18 -5.78
CA ILE A 368 14.50 3.00 -5.76
C ILE A 368 13.76 1.90 -5.01
N ILE A 369 13.54 0.79 -5.69
CA ILE A 369 12.88 -0.39 -5.17
C ILE A 369 13.92 -1.50 -5.09
N SER A 370 14.12 -2.07 -3.91
CA SER A 370 15.07 -3.14 -3.69
C SER A 370 14.42 -4.28 -2.89
N GLY A 371 14.96 -5.49 -3.06
CA GLY A 371 14.43 -6.63 -2.37
C GLY A 371 14.98 -7.94 -2.89
N MET A 372 14.22 -9.00 -2.69
CA MET A 372 14.51 -10.35 -3.15
C MET A 372 13.39 -10.86 -4.07
N LEU A 373 13.76 -11.56 -5.13
CA LEU A 373 12.87 -12.32 -5.99
C LEU A 373 13.19 -13.81 -5.79
N THR A 374 12.25 -14.54 -5.21
CA THR A 374 12.37 -15.99 -5.05
C THR A 374 11.81 -16.68 -6.28
N TYR A 375 12.67 -17.30 -7.06
CA TYR A 375 12.29 -18.17 -8.17
C TYR A 375 12.08 -19.58 -7.63
N SER A 376 10.86 -20.09 -7.78
CA SER A 376 10.49 -21.45 -7.42
C SER A 376 10.14 -22.23 -8.66
N MET A 377 10.49 -23.52 -8.70
CA MET A 377 10.13 -24.38 -9.82
C MET A 377 9.63 -25.74 -9.32
N ALA A 378 8.68 -26.30 -10.04
CA ALA A 378 8.36 -27.73 -9.95
C ALA A 378 9.14 -28.45 -11.04
N ALA A 379 10.04 -29.32 -10.69
CA ALA A 379 10.96 -29.93 -11.64
C ALA A 379 11.24 -31.39 -11.32
N LYS A 380 11.56 -32.17 -12.34
CA LYS A 380 11.97 -33.56 -12.24
C LYS A 380 13.49 -33.63 -12.41
N ASP A 381 14.16 -34.24 -11.46
CA ASP A 381 15.59 -34.47 -11.52
C ASP A 381 15.96 -35.70 -12.38
N SER A 382 17.26 -35.92 -12.60
CA SER A 382 17.79 -37.05 -13.38
C SER A 382 17.51 -38.44 -12.74
N SER A 383 17.10 -38.48 -11.46
CA SER A 383 16.67 -39.71 -10.78
C SER A 383 15.15 -39.97 -10.94
N GLY A 384 14.44 -39.10 -11.65
CA GLY A 384 13.00 -39.20 -11.86
C GLY A 384 12.15 -38.67 -10.70
N ILE A 385 12.77 -38.00 -9.71
CA ILE A 385 12.08 -37.48 -8.53
C ILE A 385 11.61 -36.05 -8.79
N ILE A 386 10.38 -35.77 -8.43
CA ILE A 386 9.83 -34.41 -8.49
C ILE A 386 10.28 -33.64 -7.25
N THR A 387 10.89 -32.47 -7.50
CA THR A 387 11.40 -31.55 -6.47
C THR A 387 10.85 -30.15 -6.71
N MET A 388 10.89 -29.32 -5.67
CA MET A 388 10.44 -27.91 -5.74
C MET A 388 11.50 -26.98 -5.13
N PRO A 389 12.66 -26.80 -5.81
CA PRO A 389 13.70 -25.92 -5.32
C PRO A 389 13.33 -24.45 -5.45
N ASP A 390 13.85 -23.66 -4.50
CA ASP A 390 13.79 -22.21 -4.50
C ASP A 390 15.18 -21.62 -4.77
N LYS A 391 15.23 -20.52 -5.48
CA LYS A 391 16.43 -19.72 -5.69
C LYS A 391 16.11 -18.25 -5.41
N ASP A 392 16.76 -17.68 -4.44
CA ASP A 392 16.63 -16.27 -4.09
C ASP A 392 17.65 -15.44 -4.88
N GLU A 393 17.17 -14.38 -5.51
CA GLU A 393 17.98 -13.39 -6.24
C GLU A 393 17.63 -11.99 -5.73
N THR A 394 18.66 -11.19 -5.43
CA THR A 394 18.47 -9.80 -5.02
C THR A 394 18.31 -8.91 -6.24
N PHE A 395 17.50 -7.87 -6.10
CA PHE A 395 17.34 -6.85 -7.13
C PHE A 395 17.33 -5.46 -6.53
N GLU A 396 17.73 -4.48 -7.33
CA GLU A 396 17.54 -3.06 -7.10
C GLU A 396 17.17 -2.41 -8.43
N GLU A 397 16.03 -1.74 -8.47
CA GLU A 397 15.50 -1.07 -9.65
C GLU A 397 15.23 0.39 -9.34
N THR A 398 15.61 1.28 -10.26
CA THR A 398 15.39 2.72 -10.15
C THR A 398 14.35 3.16 -11.17
N ILE A 399 13.24 3.66 -10.69
CA ILE A 399 12.10 4.10 -11.51
C ILE A 399 12.01 5.62 -11.45
N SER A 400 12.09 6.28 -12.59
CA SER A 400 11.95 7.74 -12.69
C SER A 400 10.48 8.12 -12.68
N ILE A 401 10.08 8.93 -11.71
CA ILE A 401 8.73 9.47 -11.57
C ILE A 401 8.61 10.84 -12.28
N GLY A 402 9.69 11.61 -12.26
CA GLY A 402 9.75 12.95 -12.89
C GLY A 402 9.27 14.08 -11.98
N ASP A 403 8.40 13.81 -11.02
CA ASP A 403 7.91 14.78 -10.02
C ASP A 403 8.90 14.93 -8.87
N ASP A 404 8.82 16.05 -8.15
CA ASP A 404 9.62 16.28 -6.93
C ASP A 404 9.01 15.47 -5.76
N LEU A 405 9.76 14.48 -5.30
CA LEU A 405 9.39 13.58 -4.22
C LEU A 405 9.99 13.98 -2.86
N SER A 406 10.73 15.06 -2.77
CA SER A 406 11.55 15.44 -1.59
C SER A 406 10.73 15.57 -0.28
N ARG A 407 9.42 15.79 -0.40
CA ARG A 407 8.47 15.89 0.72
C ARG A 407 7.37 14.83 0.66
N SER A 408 7.66 13.69 0.07
CA SER A 408 6.69 12.62 -0.10
C SER A 408 7.15 11.37 0.61
N SER A 409 6.21 10.54 1.03
CA SER A 409 6.46 9.15 1.36
C SER A 409 6.14 8.27 0.16
N VAL A 410 6.95 7.23 -0.05
CA VAL A 410 6.78 6.32 -1.18
C VAL A 410 6.65 4.89 -0.69
N SER A 411 5.77 4.14 -1.31
CA SER A 411 5.63 2.70 -1.10
C SER A 411 5.43 2.00 -2.44
N ALA A 412 5.89 0.76 -2.57
CA ALA A 412 5.69 -0.03 -3.78
C ALA A 412 5.13 -1.41 -3.46
N GLU A 413 4.12 -1.80 -4.21
CA GLU A 413 3.61 -3.16 -4.28
C GLU A 413 4.16 -3.82 -5.54
N ILE A 414 4.87 -4.94 -5.36
CA ILE A 414 5.56 -5.65 -6.43
C ILE A 414 4.90 -6.99 -6.66
N SER A 415 4.65 -7.32 -7.91
CA SER A 415 4.12 -8.63 -8.31
C SER A 415 4.80 -9.14 -9.58
N ALA A 416 5.03 -10.44 -9.68
CA ALA A 416 5.45 -11.07 -10.93
C ALA A 416 4.22 -11.42 -11.77
N LYS A 417 4.16 -10.88 -13.00
CA LYS A 417 3.05 -11.14 -13.93
C LYS A 417 3.26 -12.42 -14.72
N GLU A 418 4.46 -12.59 -15.27
CA GLU A 418 4.80 -13.73 -16.11
C GLU A 418 6.22 -14.17 -15.81
N VAL A 419 6.43 -15.49 -15.77
CA VAL A 419 7.74 -16.09 -15.63
C VAL A 419 7.96 -17.07 -16.76
N SER A 420 9.06 -16.89 -17.47
CA SER A 420 9.52 -17.79 -18.53
C SER A 420 10.91 -18.31 -18.21
N TYR A 421 11.28 -19.46 -18.77
CA TYR A 421 12.61 -20.01 -18.59
C TYR A 421 13.18 -20.55 -19.92
N ASN A 422 14.48 -20.66 -19.97
CA ASN A 422 15.21 -21.26 -21.07
C ASN A 422 16.38 -22.09 -20.54
N ILE A 423 16.62 -23.26 -21.13
CA ILE A 423 17.80 -24.07 -20.89
C ILE A 423 18.67 -23.95 -22.12
N SER A 424 19.88 -23.40 -21.98
CA SER A 424 20.82 -23.22 -23.07
C SER A 424 21.49 -24.54 -23.46
N SER A 425 22.11 -24.57 -24.65
CA SER A 425 22.93 -25.72 -25.10
C SER A 425 24.08 -26.04 -24.17
N ASP A 426 24.56 -25.04 -23.39
CA ASP A 426 25.65 -25.18 -22.44
C ASP A 426 25.17 -25.67 -21.06
N GLY A 427 23.90 -26.08 -20.94
CA GLY A 427 23.32 -26.59 -19.71
C GLY A 427 23.16 -25.49 -18.64
N ILE A 428 22.69 -24.31 -19.02
CA ILE A 428 22.39 -23.24 -18.08
C ILE A 428 20.88 -22.97 -18.09
N LEU A 429 20.24 -23.11 -16.94
CA LEU A 429 18.84 -22.74 -16.72
C LEU A 429 18.77 -21.27 -16.32
N THR A 430 18.12 -20.47 -17.18
CA THR A 430 17.89 -19.05 -16.96
C THR A 430 16.39 -18.77 -16.92
N ALA A 431 15.94 -18.02 -15.92
CA ALA A 431 14.57 -17.53 -15.81
C ALA A 431 14.50 -16.03 -16.14
N LYS A 432 13.37 -15.61 -16.67
CA LYS A 432 13.00 -14.20 -16.88
C LYS A 432 11.64 -13.97 -16.24
N ALA A 433 11.54 -12.96 -15.40
CA ALA A 433 10.29 -12.54 -14.79
C ALA A 433 9.94 -11.11 -15.22
N ASP A 434 8.74 -10.92 -15.70
CA ASP A 434 8.14 -9.61 -15.93
C ASP A 434 7.48 -9.15 -14.63
N ILE A 435 8.02 -8.10 -14.03
CA ILE A 435 7.63 -7.58 -12.73
C ILE A 435 6.80 -6.32 -12.91
N SER A 436 5.67 -6.27 -12.21
CA SER A 436 4.84 -5.06 -12.08
C SER A 436 5.14 -4.38 -10.76
N ALA A 437 5.31 -3.07 -10.80
CA ALA A 437 5.50 -2.21 -9.64
C ALA A 437 4.39 -1.16 -9.60
N LYS A 438 3.52 -1.24 -8.59
CA LYS A 438 2.52 -0.21 -8.28
C LYS A 438 3.11 0.69 -7.20
N ILE A 439 3.51 1.89 -7.58
CA ILE A 439 4.18 2.85 -6.72
C ILE A 439 3.15 3.87 -6.24
N SER A 440 2.95 3.96 -4.94
CA SER A 440 2.11 4.96 -4.31
C SER A 440 2.96 6.07 -3.72
N VAL A 441 2.72 7.29 -4.15
CA VAL A 441 3.37 8.50 -3.67
C VAL A 441 2.37 9.30 -2.86
N LEU A 442 2.64 9.47 -1.59
CA LEU A 442 1.85 10.30 -0.69
C LEU A 442 2.62 11.59 -0.41
N GLY A 443 2.23 12.67 -1.08
CA GLY A 443 2.80 13.98 -0.87
C GLY A 443 2.35 14.57 0.46
N SER A 444 3.25 15.25 1.15
CA SER A 444 2.95 16.02 2.36
C SER A 444 3.37 17.47 2.14
N ALA A 445 2.43 18.38 2.27
CA ALA A 445 2.71 19.80 2.32
C ALA A 445 2.89 20.20 3.79
N SER A 446 4.08 20.72 4.14
CA SER A 446 4.30 21.35 5.43
C SER A 446 4.41 22.84 5.24
N THR A 447 3.64 23.60 6.02
CA THR A 447 3.66 25.05 5.95
C THR A 447 3.44 25.68 7.32
N LYS A 448 4.09 26.82 7.55
CA LYS A 448 3.89 27.61 8.74
C LYS A 448 2.57 28.37 8.64
N ALA A 449 1.63 28.11 9.52
CA ALA A 449 0.32 28.77 9.56
C ALA A 449 0.11 29.55 10.85
N VAL A 450 -0.70 30.57 10.78
CA VAL A 450 -1.17 31.35 11.93
C VAL A 450 -2.25 30.54 12.65
N THR A 451 -2.08 30.31 13.94
CA THR A 451 -3.03 29.58 14.80
C THR A 451 -3.77 30.48 15.77
N SER A 452 -3.16 31.61 16.14
CA SER A 452 -3.80 32.61 16.99
C SER A 452 -3.27 34.01 16.69
N VAL A 453 -4.14 35.01 16.89
CA VAL A 453 -3.80 36.43 16.81
C VAL A 453 -4.40 37.12 18.03
N THR A 454 -3.58 37.86 18.75
CA THR A 454 -4.02 38.73 19.85
C THR A 454 -3.61 40.16 19.56
N VAL A 455 -4.48 41.11 19.85
CA VAL A 455 -4.25 42.52 19.59
C VAL A 455 -4.39 43.29 20.90
N ASP A 456 -3.40 44.11 21.22
CA ASP A 456 -3.47 45.05 22.34
C ASP A 456 -4.08 46.39 21.86
N ASP A 457 -5.36 46.55 22.11
CA ASP A 457 -6.14 47.74 21.71
C ASP A 457 -6.01 48.90 22.72
N SER A 458 -5.37 48.68 23.86
CA SER A 458 -5.12 49.70 24.88
C SER A 458 -4.05 50.71 24.45
N VAL A 459 -3.14 50.32 23.56
CA VAL A 459 -2.00 51.14 23.10
C VAL A 459 -1.94 51.16 21.59
N LYS A 460 -1.93 52.35 20.98
CA LYS A 460 -1.65 52.46 19.54
C LYS A 460 -0.15 52.46 19.30
N LYS A 461 0.29 51.89 18.16
CA LYS A 461 1.67 51.95 17.71
C LYS A 461 2.14 53.42 17.61
N ALA A 462 3.34 53.69 18.10
CA ALA A 462 3.93 55.02 17.96
C ALA A 462 4.16 55.35 16.47
N ARG A 463 3.79 56.52 16.06
CA ARG A 463 4.07 57.01 14.70
C ARG A 463 5.41 57.76 14.67
N ASP A 464 6.13 57.56 13.60
CA ASP A 464 7.43 58.20 13.35
C ASP A 464 7.22 59.47 12.53
N GLY A 465 6.46 60.45 13.06
CA GLY A 465 6.20 61.76 12.48
C GLY A 465 4.81 61.97 11.83
N ASP A 466 4.51 63.21 11.49
CA ASP A 466 3.23 63.66 10.91
C ASP A 466 3.34 63.83 9.38
N TYR A 467 3.69 62.80 8.66
CA TYR A 467 3.74 62.80 7.20
C TYR A 467 2.72 61.79 6.62
N ALA A 468 2.17 62.08 5.45
CA ALA A 468 1.18 61.23 4.76
C ALA A 468 1.86 60.09 3.96
N VAL A 469 3.09 60.33 3.48
CA VAL A 469 3.83 59.42 2.61
C VAL A 469 5.29 59.38 3.02
N LYS A 470 5.89 58.19 3.01
CA LYS A 470 7.32 57.95 3.24
C LYS A 470 7.98 57.44 1.95
N LEU A 471 9.19 57.93 1.66
CA LEU A 471 9.98 57.38 0.55
C LEU A 471 10.81 56.20 1.00
N TYR A 472 10.73 55.12 0.23
CA TYR A 472 11.48 53.91 0.45
C TYR A 472 12.18 53.48 -0.85
N PHE A 473 13.42 53.06 -0.78
CA PHE A 473 14.15 52.54 -1.94
C PHE A 473 14.16 51.02 -1.84
N GLY A 474 13.27 50.36 -2.63
CA GLY A 474 13.14 48.93 -2.70
C GLY A 474 14.20 48.27 -3.58
N VAL A 475 14.53 47.02 -3.29
CA VAL A 475 15.42 46.21 -4.10
C VAL A 475 14.63 45.20 -4.95
N PRO A 476 15.18 44.71 -6.07
CA PRO A 476 14.52 43.70 -6.87
C PRO A 476 14.16 42.47 -6.04
N ASP A 477 13.01 41.85 -6.33
CA ASP A 477 12.45 40.69 -5.65
C ASP A 477 12.04 40.87 -4.16
N GLU A 478 12.03 42.12 -3.68
CA GLU A 478 11.58 42.45 -2.32
C GLU A 478 10.08 42.28 -2.20
N ASP A 479 9.64 41.64 -1.11
CA ASP A 479 8.24 41.33 -0.83
C ASP A 479 7.51 42.58 -0.28
N VAL A 480 6.50 43.05 -1.00
CA VAL A 480 5.65 44.21 -0.63
C VAL A 480 4.99 44.00 0.74
N TRP A 481 4.65 42.76 1.11
CA TRP A 481 4.13 42.44 2.43
C TRP A 481 5.08 42.81 3.56
N ASN A 482 6.36 42.52 3.41
CA ASN A 482 7.38 42.84 4.41
C ASN A 482 7.60 44.35 4.54
N ILE A 483 7.53 45.07 3.44
CA ILE A 483 7.58 46.52 3.42
C ILE A 483 6.35 47.09 4.14
N ALA A 484 5.15 46.64 3.80
CA ALA A 484 3.92 47.12 4.39
C ALA A 484 3.87 46.84 5.92
N LYS A 485 4.31 45.66 6.36
CA LYS A 485 4.40 45.27 7.78
C LYS A 485 5.40 46.16 8.53
N ARG A 486 6.56 46.43 7.97
CA ARG A 486 7.61 47.32 8.55
C ARG A 486 7.11 48.74 8.76
N TYR A 487 6.36 49.27 7.80
CA TYR A 487 5.84 50.62 7.87
C TYR A 487 4.42 50.76 8.43
N SER A 488 3.85 49.64 8.90
CA SER A 488 2.48 49.61 9.48
C SER A 488 1.42 50.22 8.55
N THR A 489 1.49 49.89 7.26
CA THR A 489 0.51 50.26 6.24
C THR A 489 -0.08 49.01 5.60
N SER A 490 -1.05 49.16 4.69
CA SER A 490 -1.63 48.01 3.97
C SER A 490 -0.84 47.72 2.68
N VAL A 491 -0.81 46.44 2.29
CA VAL A 491 -0.21 46.03 1.01
C VAL A 491 -0.93 46.70 -0.15
N SER A 492 -2.26 46.75 -0.11
CA SER A 492 -3.09 47.38 -1.15
C SER A 492 -2.76 48.86 -1.32
N ALA A 493 -2.56 49.60 -0.22
CA ALA A 493 -2.18 51.02 -0.30
C ALA A 493 -0.83 51.26 -0.97
N ILE A 494 0.18 50.38 -0.69
CA ILE A 494 1.48 50.48 -1.39
C ILE A 494 1.33 50.13 -2.87
N MET A 495 0.56 49.09 -3.19
CA MET A 495 0.38 48.66 -4.58
C MET A 495 -0.37 49.70 -5.41
N GLU A 496 -1.44 50.31 -4.88
CA GLU A 496 -2.20 51.36 -5.55
C GLU A 496 -1.38 52.63 -5.78
N GLU A 497 -0.65 53.11 -4.75
CA GLU A 497 0.14 54.32 -4.83
C GLU A 497 1.34 54.22 -5.80
N ASN A 498 1.85 53.02 -6.01
CA ASN A 498 3.04 52.78 -6.87
C ASN A 498 2.69 52.00 -8.16
N GLU A 499 1.43 51.81 -8.47
CA GLU A 499 0.94 51.08 -9.67
C GLU A 499 1.58 49.68 -9.81
N LEU A 500 1.81 48.99 -8.70
CA LEU A 500 2.47 47.66 -8.70
C LEU A 500 1.47 46.58 -9.16
N SER A 501 1.93 45.72 -10.07
CA SER A 501 1.13 44.61 -10.61
C SER A 501 1.24 43.32 -9.81
N GLY A 502 2.24 43.19 -8.94
CA GLY A 502 2.54 41.99 -8.15
C GLY A 502 2.90 42.26 -6.69
N ASP A 503 2.97 41.24 -5.89
CA ASP A 503 3.33 41.26 -4.46
C ASP A 503 4.85 41.32 -4.23
N ARG A 504 5.67 41.26 -5.31
CA ARG A 504 7.11 41.41 -5.31
C ARG A 504 7.53 42.51 -6.28
N LEU A 505 8.59 43.19 -5.92
CA LEU A 505 9.13 44.23 -6.78
C LEU A 505 9.89 43.61 -7.96
N GLU A 506 9.44 43.87 -9.19
CA GLU A 506 10.13 43.40 -10.40
C GLU A 506 11.50 44.08 -10.55
N ASN A 507 11.59 45.36 -10.20
CA ASN A 507 12.81 46.17 -10.28
C ASN A 507 13.03 46.94 -8.98
N GLY A 508 14.28 47.21 -8.65
CA GLY A 508 14.61 48.17 -7.59
C GLY A 508 14.20 49.58 -7.97
N GLY A 509 13.78 50.36 -7.01
CA GLY A 509 13.37 51.74 -7.26
C GLY A 509 12.77 52.43 -6.04
N MET A 510 12.41 53.69 -6.23
CA MET A 510 11.77 54.50 -5.19
C MET A 510 10.29 54.18 -5.11
N LEU A 511 9.86 53.83 -3.91
CA LEU A 511 8.43 53.56 -3.59
C LEU A 511 7.87 54.66 -2.68
N LEU A 512 6.64 55.01 -2.93
CA LEU A 512 5.81 55.82 -2.05
C LEU A 512 5.09 54.94 -1.07
N ILE A 513 5.39 55.07 0.22
CA ILE A 513 4.73 54.28 1.29
C ILE A 513 3.66 55.17 1.95
N PRO A 514 2.36 54.99 1.61
CA PRO A 514 1.30 55.74 2.24
C PRO A 514 1.09 55.29 3.68
N ILE A 515 0.86 56.23 4.57
CA ILE A 515 0.56 55.94 5.96
C ILE A 515 -0.96 55.94 6.12
N VAL A 516 -1.51 54.75 6.29
CA VAL A 516 -2.95 54.56 6.49
C VAL A 516 -3.28 54.97 7.93
N ILE A 517 -4.29 55.88 8.04
CA ILE A 517 -4.76 56.42 9.31
C ILE A 517 -5.82 55.53 9.93
#